data_1147beed0072d8b655b39f361fb7f2bf
#
_entry.id   1147beed0072d8b655b39f361fb7f2bf
#
_cell.length_a   1.000
_cell.length_b   1.000
_cell.length_c   1.000
_cell.angle_alpha   90.00
_cell.angle_beta   90.00
_cell.angle_gamma   90.00
#
_symmetry.space_group_name_H-M   'P 1'
#
loop_
_entity.id
_entity.type
_entity.pdbx_description
1 polymer ?
#
loop_
_entity_poly.entity_id
_entity_poly.type
_entity_poly.pdbx_seq_one_letter_code
_entity_poly.pdbx_strand_id
1 'polypeptide(L)'
;MNVYKMKLWSGRTLSAVFVSIMASSVFAQATFLIWPIYPKIEANEKASAVWLENTGKSDAMVQVRVFKWDQTDQQDSYQEQTEIIPSPPVAKIKAGEKHMLRLTRAINTIAGKEDAYRIVVDELPINLDSNSEQNTSTVSFQMRYSIPLFAYGNGLGSGLTEASQKTNAKNTLAKPILSWWVKNNQQGAPELYIQNKGAKFSRLSGIQLSPNSEQIVLGKAAFGYILANSTMKFELDQSVFTRLNQQNTLYGVDTSGAKQDLIEMKKEGGQ
;
A
#
# COMPACT_ATOMS: atom_id res chain seq x y z
N MET A 1 91.50 -17.70 -11.28
CA MET A 1 91.19 -17.99 -9.91
C MET A 1 89.96 -17.14 -9.58
N ASN A 2 88.73 -17.68 -9.80
CA ASN A 2 87.44 -16.98 -9.74
C ASN A 2 86.78 -17.23 -8.42
N VAL A 3 86.53 -16.17 -7.66
CA VAL A 3 85.76 -16.21 -6.41
C VAL A 3 84.34 -15.81 -6.71
N TYR A 4 83.39 -16.77 -6.62
CA TYR A 4 81.97 -16.54 -6.76
C TYR A 4 81.40 -15.88 -5.48
N LYS A 5 80.90 -14.66 -5.63
CA LYS A 5 80.11 -14.00 -4.56
C LYS A 5 78.67 -14.49 -4.62
N MET A 6 78.25 -15.21 -3.58
CA MET A 6 76.87 -15.65 -3.35
C MET A 6 76.06 -14.51 -2.77
N LYS A 7 75.06 -14.01 -3.53
CA LYS A 7 74.14 -13.01 -3.08
C LYS A 7 73.00 -13.71 -2.25
N LEU A 8 72.98 -13.38 -0.98
CA LEU A 8 71.87 -13.73 -0.09
C LEU A 8 70.66 -12.92 -0.51
N TRP A 9 69.62 -13.61 -0.96
CA TRP A 9 68.27 -13.02 -1.23
C TRP A 9 67.44 -13.07 0.05
N SER A 10 67.26 -11.90 0.67
CA SER A 10 66.39 -11.74 1.81
C SER A 10 64.91 -11.83 1.36
N GLY A 11 64.26 -12.95 1.67
CA GLY A 11 62.83 -13.12 1.49
C GLY A 11 62.04 -12.21 2.42
N ARG A 12 61.44 -11.16 1.86
CA ARG A 12 60.39 -10.40 2.56
C ARG A 12 59.11 -11.18 2.42
N THR A 13 58.75 -11.90 3.47
CA THR A 13 57.40 -12.50 3.59
C THR A 13 56.39 -11.38 3.76
N LEU A 14 55.59 -11.17 2.70
CA LEU A 14 54.43 -10.29 2.72
C LEU A 14 53.29 -11.02 3.43
N SER A 15 53.11 -10.72 4.73
CA SER A 15 51.95 -11.16 5.48
C SER A 15 50.72 -10.44 4.95
N ALA A 16 50.00 -11.07 4.05
CA ALA A 16 48.66 -10.63 3.64
C ALA A 16 47.70 -10.89 4.80
N VAL A 17 47.41 -9.85 5.57
CA VAL A 17 46.29 -9.85 6.55
C VAL A 17 44.99 -9.80 5.76
N PHE A 18 44.34 -10.96 5.61
CA PHE A 18 43.03 -11.11 5.04
C PHE A 18 42.01 -10.66 6.12
N VAL A 19 41.68 -9.37 6.13
CA VAL A 19 40.58 -8.85 6.93
C VAL A 19 39.28 -9.29 6.24
N SER A 20 38.77 -10.45 6.64
CA SER A 20 37.39 -10.88 6.31
C SER A 20 36.42 -9.95 7.01
N ILE A 21 35.96 -8.93 6.29
CA ILE A 21 34.81 -8.13 6.70
C ILE A 21 33.60 -9.08 6.60
N MET A 22 33.20 -9.69 7.71
CA MET A 22 31.93 -10.35 7.86
C MET A 22 30.86 -9.27 7.76
N ALA A 23 30.40 -8.99 6.53
CA ALA A 23 29.18 -8.23 6.31
C ALA A 23 28.02 -9.07 6.89
N SER A 24 27.66 -8.79 8.14
CA SER A 24 26.44 -9.30 8.72
C SER A 24 25.29 -8.73 7.91
N SER A 25 24.70 -9.56 7.05
CA SER A 25 23.47 -9.22 6.34
C SER A 25 22.38 -9.03 7.37
N VAL A 26 22.10 -7.79 7.72
CA VAL A 26 20.91 -7.44 8.49
C VAL A 26 19.73 -7.66 7.56
N PHE A 27 19.19 -8.86 7.55
CA PHE A 27 17.91 -9.12 6.92
C PHE A 27 16.85 -8.45 7.80
N ALA A 28 16.31 -7.33 7.36
CA ALA A 28 15.03 -6.84 7.84
C ALA A 28 13.98 -7.84 7.35
N GLN A 29 13.75 -8.88 8.16
CA GLN A 29 12.79 -9.92 7.83
C GLN A 29 11.42 -9.39 8.20
N ALA A 30 10.53 -9.22 7.20
CA ALA A 30 9.13 -8.98 7.47
C ALA A 30 8.62 -10.10 8.38
N THR A 31 8.03 -9.72 9.50
CA THR A 31 7.57 -10.69 10.50
C THR A 31 6.29 -11.38 10.04
N PHE A 32 5.47 -10.71 9.23
CA PHE A 32 4.18 -11.25 8.79
C PHE A 32 3.99 -11.23 7.27
N LEU A 33 3.51 -12.35 6.73
CA LEU A 33 2.87 -12.42 5.42
C LEU A 33 1.36 -12.29 5.62
N ILE A 34 0.72 -11.37 4.87
CA ILE A 34 -0.71 -11.08 4.99
C ILE A 34 -1.40 -11.32 3.65
N TRP A 35 -2.49 -12.08 3.64
CA TRP A 35 -3.29 -12.31 2.44
C TRP A 35 -4.77 -12.56 2.74
N PRO A 36 -5.67 -12.22 1.82
CA PRO A 36 -5.43 -11.39 0.65
C PRO A 36 -5.05 -9.96 1.05
N ILE A 37 -4.24 -9.28 0.22
CA ILE A 37 -3.87 -7.87 0.43
C ILE A 37 -5.01 -6.90 0.05
N TYR A 38 -6.08 -7.40 -0.57
CA TYR A 38 -7.31 -6.69 -0.92
C TYR A 38 -8.53 -7.48 -0.46
N PRO A 39 -8.76 -7.61 0.85
CA PRO A 39 -9.97 -8.19 1.36
C PRO A 39 -11.18 -7.35 0.96
N LYS A 40 -12.31 -8.01 0.76
CA LYS A 40 -13.56 -7.40 0.37
C LYS A 40 -14.72 -8.07 1.08
N ILE A 41 -15.84 -7.37 1.21
CA ILE A 41 -17.11 -7.93 1.68
C ILE A 41 -18.16 -7.56 0.63
N GLU A 42 -18.62 -8.54 -0.14
CA GLU A 42 -19.68 -8.35 -1.13
C GLU A 42 -21.03 -8.06 -0.46
N ALA A 43 -21.99 -7.53 -1.21
CA ALA A 43 -23.28 -7.12 -0.66
C ALA A 43 -24.02 -8.24 0.10
N ASN A 44 -23.89 -9.49 -0.38
CA ASN A 44 -24.51 -10.68 0.21
C ASN A 44 -23.64 -11.37 1.28
N GLU A 45 -22.42 -10.90 1.52
CA GLU A 45 -21.51 -11.45 2.51
C GLU A 45 -21.60 -10.69 3.83
N LYS A 46 -21.47 -11.39 4.95
CA LYS A 46 -21.45 -10.81 6.30
C LYS A 46 -20.03 -10.66 6.86
N ALA A 47 -19.06 -11.29 6.24
CA ALA A 47 -17.69 -11.26 6.72
C ALA A 47 -16.71 -11.60 5.59
N SER A 48 -15.45 -11.20 5.80
CA SER A 48 -14.29 -11.62 5.02
C SER A 48 -13.23 -12.20 5.95
N ALA A 49 -12.25 -12.90 5.40
CA ALA A 49 -11.12 -13.44 6.14
C ALA A 49 -9.81 -12.89 5.61
N VAL A 50 -8.90 -12.58 6.53
CA VAL A 50 -7.51 -12.26 6.25
C VAL A 50 -6.63 -13.22 7.03
N TRP A 51 -5.61 -13.74 6.40
CA TRP A 51 -4.65 -14.63 7.01
C TRP A 51 -3.37 -13.87 7.34
N LEU A 52 -2.85 -14.11 8.54
CA LEU A 52 -1.58 -13.60 9.03
C LEU A 52 -0.66 -14.81 9.24
N GLU A 53 0.46 -14.89 8.53
CA GLU A 53 1.47 -15.90 8.75
C GLU A 53 2.70 -15.25 9.39
N ASN A 54 3.08 -15.73 10.57
CA ASN A 54 4.31 -15.29 11.19
C ASN A 54 5.50 -15.95 10.51
N THR A 55 6.18 -15.24 9.64
CA THR A 55 7.39 -15.71 8.94
C THR A 55 8.67 -15.49 9.73
N GLY A 56 8.58 -14.88 10.92
CA GLY A 56 9.69 -14.67 11.84
C GLY A 56 10.16 -15.96 12.51
N LYS A 57 11.23 -15.86 13.28
CA LYS A 57 11.83 -16.98 14.02
C LYS A 57 11.33 -17.09 15.46
N SER A 58 10.56 -16.13 15.93
CA SER A 58 10.01 -16.07 17.28
C SER A 58 8.51 -15.85 17.26
N ASP A 59 7.85 -16.18 18.37
CA ASP A 59 6.44 -15.85 18.57
C ASP A 59 6.26 -14.33 18.50
N ALA A 60 5.15 -13.89 17.95
CA ALA A 60 4.80 -12.48 17.85
C ALA A 60 3.38 -12.24 18.37
N MET A 61 3.14 -11.08 18.94
CA MET A 61 1.81 -10.63 19.32
C MET A 61 1.39 -9.52 18.39
N VAL A 62 0.16 -9.59 17.88
CA VAL A 62 -0.39 -8.57 17.00
C VAL A 62 -1.68 -7.99 17.56
N GLN A 63 -1.88 -6.69 17.36
CA GLN A 63 -3.14 -6.01 17.54
C GLN A 63 -3.71 -5.62 16.17
N VAL A 64 -4.99 -5.87 15.97
CA VAL A 64 -5.69 -5.51 14.74
C VAL A 64 -6.75 -4.46 15.03
N ARG A 65 -6.71 -3.38 14.29
CA ARG A 65 -7.69 -2.29 14.33
C ARG A 65 -8.22 -2.03 12.92
N VAL A 66 -9.46 -1.61 12.83
CA VAL A 66 -10.09 -1.24 11.56
C VAL A 66 -10.62 0.19 11.68
N PHE A 67 -10.21 1.05 10.75
CA PHE A 67 -10.64 2.44 10.68
C PHE A 67 -11.53 2.64 9.47
N LYS A 68 -12.55 3.49 9.59
CA LYS A 68 -13.25 4.05 8.42
C LYS A 68 -12.26 4.89 7.65
N TRP A 69 -12.26 4.74 6.33
CA TRP A 69 -11.35 5.45 5.45
C TRP A 69 -12.15 6.32 4.49
N ASP A 70 -11.95 7.61 4.60
CA ASP A 70 -12.54 8.63 3.75
C ASP A 70 -11.43 9.49 3.13
N GLN A 71 -11.79 10.31 2.15
CA GLN A 71 -10.90 11.32 1.57
C GLN A 71 -11.58 12.68 1.69
N THR A 72 -11.16 13.45 2.68
CA THR A 72 -11.65 14.80 2.97
C THR A 72 -10.51 15.80 2.78
N ASP A 73 -10.82 17.00 2.32
CA ASP A 73 -9.84 18.06 2.03
C ASP A 73 -8.70 17.58 1.10
N GLN A 74 -9.04 16.71 0.15
CA GLN A 74 -8.14 16.09 -0.83
C GLN A 74 -7.00 15.26 -0.21
N GLN A 75 -7.24 14.67 0.97
CA GLN A 75 -6.31 13.82 1.71
C GLN A 75 -7.02 12.62 2.32
N ASP A 76 -6.26 11.56 2.61
CA ASP A 76 -6.78 10.42 3.36
C ASP A 76 -7.12 10.81 4.79
N SER A 77 -8.30 10.40 5.24
CA SER A 77 -8.82 10.59 6.60
C SER A 77 -9.24 9.25 7.19
N TYR A 78 -8.89 9.02 8.45
CA TYR A 78 -9.16 7.78 9.17
C TYR A 78 -9.91 8.07 10.46
N GLN A 79 -11.03 7.37 10.66
CA GLN A 79 -11.89 7.56 11.82
C GLN A 79 -12.15 6.23 12.52
N GLU A 80 -12.34 6.26 13.83
CA GLU A 80 -12.83 5.10 14.57
C GLU A 80 -14.21 4.71 14.08
N GLN A 81 -14.50 3.42 14.06
CA GLN A 81 -15.75 2.91 13.53
C GLN A 81 -16.19 1.61 14.27
N THR A 82 -17.46 1.21 14.11
CA THR A 82 -18.06 0.01 14.67
C THR A 82 -18.75 -0.86 13.61
N GLU A 83 -18.59 -0.52 12.33
CA GLU A 83 -19.25 -1.17 11.20
C GLU A 83 -18.57 -2.48 10.82
N ILE A 84 -17.24 -2.56 10.97
CA ILE A 84 -16.41 -3.74 10.70
C ILE A 84 -15.67 -4.14 11.97
N ILE A 85 -15.93 -5.34 12.45
CA ILE A 85 -15.38 -5.86 13.70
C ILE A 85 -14.31 -6.92 13.38
N PRO A 86 -13.03 -6.68 13.72
CA PRO A 86 -11.98 -7.69 13.61
C PRO A 86 -12.08 -8.71 14.76
N SER A 87 -11.90 -9.98 14.47
CA SER A 87 -11.90 -11.04 15.48
C SER A 87 -10.88 -12.13 15.15
N PRO A 88 -9.94 -12.42 16.06
CA PRO A 88 -9.69 -11.72 17.32
C PRO A 88 -9.00 -10.37 17.11
N PRO A 89 -9.22 -9.36 17.96
CA PRO A 89 -8.57 -8.05 17.84
C PRO A 89 -7.10 -8.07 18.31
N VAL A 90 -6.74 -9.07 19.12
CA VAL A 90 -5.35 -9.33 19.57
C VAL A 90 -5.10 -10.83 19.45
N ALA A 91 -3.94 -11.21 18.92
CA ALA A 91 -3.55 -12.62 18.79
C ALA A 91 -2.05 -12.79 19.04
N LYS A 92 -1.68 -13.90 19.71
CA LYS A 92 -0.32 -14.42 19.74
C LYS A 92 -0.19 -15.45 18.62
N ILE A 93 0.77 -15.27 17.73
CA ILE A 93 1.01 -16.11 16.56
C ILE A 93 2.43 -16.69 16.67
N LYS A 94 2.54 -18.01 16.79
CA LYS A 94 3.83 -18.68 16.90
C LYS A 94 4.63 -18.55 15.60
N ALA A 95 5.94 -18.71 15.71
CA ALA A 95 6.83 -18.78 14.56
C ALA A 95 6.35 -19.86 13.57
N GLY A 96 6.17 -19.49 12.29
CA GLY A 96 5.68 -20.36 11.22
C GLY A 96 4.17 -20.63 11.25
N GLU A 97 3.41 -20.11 12.21
CA GLU A 97 1.98 -20.34 12.33
C GLU A 97 1.17 -19.38 11.45
N LYS A 98 0.06 -19.90 10.90
CA LYS A 98 -0.96 -19.13 10.18
C LYS A 98 -2.16 -18.88 11.09
N HIS A 99 -2.58 -17.63 11.15
CA HIS A 99 -3.71 -17.21 11.97
C HIS A 99 -4.77 -16.53 11.10
N MET A 100 -6.03 -16.92 11.26
CA MET A 100 -7.15 -16.33 10.54
C MET A 100 -7.75 -15.18 11.34
N LEU A 101 -7.77 -14.00 10.73
CA LEU A 101 -8.50 -12.84 11.20
C LEU A 101 -9.84 -12.76 10.45
N ARG A 102 -10.94 -12.80 11.17
CA ARG A 102 -12.28 -12.58 10.63
C ARG A 102 -12.64 -11.11 10.73
N LEU A 103 -13.12 -10.55 9.62
CA LEU A 103 -13.64 -9.18 9.52
C LEU A 103 -15.14 -9.26 9.36
N THR A 104 -15.91 -9.04 10.42
CA THR A 104 -17.36 -9.17 10.42
C THR A 104 -18.02 -7.81 10.19
N ARG A 105 -18.90 -7.73 9.18
CA ARG A 105 -19.70 -6.55 8.91
C ARG A 105 -20.91 -6.52 9.87
N ALA A 106 -20.91 -5.59 10.84
CA ALA A 106 -21.99 -5.39 11.80
C ALA A 106 -23.11 -4.51 11.22
N ILE A 107 -22.75 -3.56 10.35
CA ILE A 107 -23.69 -2.64 9.70
C ILE A 107 -23.59 -2.80 8.19
N ASN A 108 -24.71 -2.95 7.51
CA ASN A 108 -24.72 -3.11 6.06
C ASN A 108 -24.36 -1.80 5.34
N THR A 109 -23.52 -1.89 4.32
CA THR A 109 -23.26 -0.80 3.40
C THR A 109 -24.55 -0.40 2.65
N ILE A 110 -24.76 0.89 2.47
CA ILE A 110 -25.93 1.44 1.76
C ILE A 110 -25.94 0.92 0.31
N ALA A 111 -27.13 0.61 -0.20
CA ALA A 111 -27.30 0.15 -1.57
C ALA A 111 -26.67 1.14 -2.59
N GLY A 112 -25.94 0.60 -3.57
CA GLY A 112 -25.22 1.37 -4.60
C GLY A 112 -23.97 2.10 -4.11
N LYS A 113 -23.55 1.89 -2.85
CA LYS A 113 -22.32 2.48 -2.28
C LYS A 113 -21.23 1.46 -2.03
N GLU A 114 -20.02 1.93 -2.02
CA GLU A 114 -18.80 1.28 -1.56
C GLU A 114 -18.32 2.01 -0.32
N ASP A 115 -18.11 1.27 0.76
CA ASP A 115 -17.45 1.78 1.97
C ASP A 115 -16.00 1.30 2.01
N ALA A 116 -15.10 2.21 2.34
CA ALA A 116 -13.68 1.91 2.44
C ALA A 116 -13.21 1.92 3.91
N TYR A 117 -12.28 1.01 4.22
CA TYR A 117 -11.67 0.87 5.54
C TYR A 117 -10.18 0.61 5.41
N ARG A 118 -9.44 0.91 6.49
CA ARG A 118 -8.04 0.50 6.67
C ARG A 118 -7.95 -0.48 7.82
N ILE A 119 -7.43 -1.67 7.52
CA ILE A 119 -7.05 -2.66 8.52
C ILE A 119 -5.61 -2.37 8.88
N VAL A 120 -5.37 -2.05 10.15
CA VAL A 120 -4.04 -1.82 10.70
C VAL A 120 -3.68 -3.00 11.58
N VAL A 121 -2.59 -3.68 11.24
CA VAL A 121 -2.02 -4.77 12.03
C VAL A 121 -0.72 -4.27 12.63
N ASP A 122 -0.71 -4.09 13.95
CA ASP A 122 0.44 -3.64 14.72
C ASP A 122 1.10 -4.84 15.41
N GLU A 123 2.38 -5.02 15.22
CA GLU A 123 3.17 -5.93 16.04
C GLU A 123 3.42 -5.28 17.40
N LEU A 124 3.05 -6.00 18.46
CA LEU A 124 3.24 -5.53 19.84
C LEU A 124 4.56 -6.06 20.41
N PRO A 125 5.26 -5.27 21.26
CA PRO A 125 6.44 -5.75 21.93
C PRO A 125 6.08 -6.91 22.86
N ILE A 126 6.78 -8.03 22.74
CA ILE A 126 6.74 -9.10 23.73
C ILE A 126 7.96 -8.90 24.61
N ASN A 127 7.76 -8.54 25.87
CA ASN A 127 8.83 -8.57 26.86
C ASN A 127 9.16 -10.05 27.14
N LEU A 128 10.13 -10.59 26.43
CA LEU A 128 10.73 -11.88 26.75
C LEU A 128 11.67 -11.63 27.93
N ASP A 129 11.22 -11.99 29.14
CA ASP A 129 11.95 -12.08 30.39
C ASP A 129 12.69 -10.84 30.89
N SER A 130 12.17 -10.30 32.00
CA SER A 130 12.81 -9.29 32.85
C SER A 130 14.05 -9.83 33.63
N ASN A 131 14.56 -11.02 33.30
CA ASN A 131 15.65 -11.68 34.04
C ASN A 131 16.96 -11.88 33.28
N SER A 132 17.09 -11.37 32.04
CA SER A 132 18.39 -11.41 31.36
C SER A 132 19.13 -10.09 31.57
N GLU A 133 20.02 -10.03 32.52
CA GLU A 133 21.04 -8.97 32.69
C GLU A 133 22.11 -8.97 31.60
N GLN A 134 21.72 -9.25 30.35
CA GLN A 134 22.64 -9.10 29.24
C GLN A 134 22.33 -7.79 28.53
N ASN A 135 23.18 -6.80 28.78
CA ASN A 135 23.32 -5.52 28.08
C ASN A 135 23.72 -5.72 26.61
N THR A 136 22.96 -6.51 25.85
CA THR A 136 23.05 -6.51 24.39
C THR A 136 22.05 -5.50 23.88
N SER A 137 22.55 -4.39 23.32
CA SER A 137 21.73 -3.39 22.62
C SER A 137 21.12 -4.05 21.38
N THR A 138 20.01 -4.77 21.58
CA THR A 138 19.26 -5.36 20.47
C THR A 138 18.25 -4.35 19.98
N VAL A 139 18.39 -3.89 18.74
CA VAL A 139 17.39 -3.04 18.10
C VAL A 139 16.21 -3.94 17.69
N SER A 140 15.07 -3.74 18.34
CA SER A 140 13.81 -4.43 17.99
C SER A 140 12.99 -3.55 17.06
N PHE A 141 12.70 -4.04 15.86
CA PHE A 141 11.81 -3.37 14.92
C PHE A 141 10.39 -3.93 15.08
N GLN A 142 9.44 -3.05 15.32
CA GLN A 142 8.02 -3.39 15.32
C GLN A 142 7.40 -2.97 13.99
N MET A 143 6.71 -3.89 13.35
CA MET A 143 6.11 -3.65 12.05
C MET A 143 4.65 -3.24 12.20
N ARG A 144 4.24 -2.27 11.36
CA ARG A 144 2.85 -1.90 11.16
C ARG A 144 2.47 -2.15 9.71
N TYR A 145 1.43 -2.94 9.50
CA TYR A 145 0.85 -3.19 8.19
C TYR A 145 -0.47 -2.44 8.07
N SER A 146 -0.70 -1.81 6.93
CA SER A 146 -1.95 -1.12 6.62
C SER A 146 -2.46 -1.62 5.27
N ILE A 147 -3.58 -2.33 5.27
CA ILE A 147 -4.22 -2.88 4.07
C ILE A 147 -5.64 -2.35 3.91
N PRO A 148 -6.10 -2.09 2.67
CA PRO A 148 -7.47 -1.64 2.43
C PRO A 148 -8.47 -2.78 2.61
N LEU A 149 -9.70 -2.43 3.00
CA LEU A 149 -10.87 -3.29 2.93
C LEU A 149 -12.00 -2.50 2.28
N PHE A 150 -12.69 -3.11 1.33
CA PHE A 150 -13.86 -2.51 0.70
C PHE A 150 -15.10 -3.35 0.96
N ALA A 151 -16.18 -2.71 1.40
CA ALA A 151 -17.48 -3.33 1.59
C ALA A 151 -18.50 -2.74 0.62
N TYR A 152 -19.30 -3.61 0.01
CA TYR A 152 -20.23 -3.24 -1.06
C TYR A 152 -21.67 -3.35 -0.60
N GLY A 153 -22.49 -2.38 -0.99
CA GLY A 153 -23.94 -2.39 -0.82
C GLY A 153 -24.64 -3.07 -2.01
N ASN A 154 -25.91 -3.37 -1.85
CA ASN A 154 -26.73 -3.98 -2.90
C ASN A 154 -26.66 -3.16 -4.20
N GLY A 155 -26.53 -3.83 -5.36
CA GLY A 155 -26.39 -3.19 -6.66
C GLY A 155 -24.96 -2.75 -7.02
N LEU A 156 -24.00 -3.01 -6.14
CA LEU A 156 -22.58 -2.79 -6.37
C LEU A 156 -21.76 -4.00 -5.91
N GLY A 157 -20.63 -4.26 -6.52
CA GLY A 157 -19.73 -5.34 -6.13
C GLY A 157 -18.29 -5.09 -6.51
N SER A 158 -17.37 -5.91 -6.01
CA SER A 158 -15.93 -5.75 -6.24
C SER A 158 -15.54 -5.80 -7.71
N GLY A 159 -16.26 -6.55 -8.54
CA GLY A 159 -15.89 -6.86 -9.93
C GLY A 159 -14.87 -8.00 -10.05
N LEU A 160 -14.47 -8.63 -8.95
CA LEU A 160 -13.48 -9.71 -8.94
C LEU A 160 -14.11 -11.10 -9.13
N THR A 161 -15.42 -11.23 -9.01
CA THR A 161 -16.18 -12.47 -9.26
C THR A 161 -17.18 -12.24 -10.38
N GLU A 162 -17.57 -13.33 -11.10
CA GLU A 162 -18.59 -13.22 -12.14
C GLU A 162 -19.91 -12.64 -11.63
N ALA A 163 -20.32 -13.00 -10.41
CA ALA A 163 -21.53 -12.47 -9.79
C ALA A 163 -21.45 -10.95 -9.59
N SER A 164 -20.32 -10.46 -9.07
CA SER A 164 -20.10 -9.02 -8.87
C SER A 164 -19.93 -8.27 -10.19
N GLN A 165 -19.33 -8.90 -11.21
CA GLN A 165 -19.25 -8.32 -12.56
C GLN A 165 -20.64 -8.16 -13.18
N LYS A 166 -21.50 -9.19 -13.10
CA LYS A 166 -22.90 -9.13 -13.56
C LYS A 166 -23.71 -8.07 -12.82
N THR A 167 -23.45 -7.89 -11.53
CA THR A 167 -24.07 -6.83 -10.71
C THR A 167 -23.64 -5.46 -11.22
N ASN A 168 -22.34 -5.23 -11.40
CA ASN A 168 -21.79 -3.96 -11.85
C ASN A 168 -22.23 -3.61 -13.29
N ALA A 169 -22.39 -4.60 -14.18
CA ALA A 169 -22.83 -4.38 -15.56
C ALA A 169 -24.24 -3.73 -15.66
N LYS A 170 -25.05 -3.84 -14.63
CA LYS A 170 -26.38 -3.22 -14.55
C LYS A 170 -26.36 -1.79 -14.02
N ASN A 171 -25.21 -1.30 -13.57
CA ASN A 171 -25.06 0.02 -12.97
C ASN A 171 -23.90 0.77 -13.66
N THR A 172 -24.22 1.80 -14.41
CA THR A 172 -23.25 2.61 -15.15
C THR A 172 -22.25 3.34 -14.25
N LEU A 173 -22.60 3.57 -12.99
CA LEU A 173 -21.73 4.19 -11.99
C LEU A 173 -20.85 3.17 -11.24
N ALA A 174 -21.04 1.86 -11.45
CA ALA A 174 -20.28 0.79 -10.78
C ALA A 174 -18.85 0.65 -11.30
N LYS A 175 -18.21 1.75 -11.58
CA LYS A 175 -16.82 1.90 -12.00
C LYS A 175 -16.28 3.24 -11.54
N PRO A 176 -14.96 3.45 -11.51
CA PRO A 176 -14.37 4.78 -11.40
C PRO A 176 -14.77 5.66 -12.58
N ILE A 177 -15.10 6.92 -12.33
CA ILE A 177 -15.35 7.95 -13.33
C ILE A 177 -14.48 9.13 -12.97
N LEU A 178 -13.32 9.22 -13.61
CA LEU A 178 -12.28 10.15 -13.23
C LEU A 178 -12.26 11.40 -14.11
N SER A 179 -12.05 12.54 -13.45
CA SER A 179 -11.75 13.82 -14.10
C SER A 179 -10.56 14.46 -13.40
N TRP A 180 -9.95 15.45 -14.03
CA TRP A 180 -8.73 16.05 -13.49
C TRP A 180 -8.62 17.54 -13.83
N TRP A 181 -7.84 18.28 -13.02
CA TRP A 181 -7.37 19.64 -13.30
C TRP A 181 -6.05 19.90 -12.60
N VAL A 182 -5.36 20.96 -13.02
CA VAL A 182 -4.15 21.45 -12.35
C VAL A 182 -4.34 22.88 -11.93
N LYS A 183 -3.81 23.25 -10.76
CA LYS A 183 -3.73 24.63 -10.29
C LYS A 183 -2.54 24.83 -9.36
N ASN A 184 -2.13 26.06 -9.15
CA ASN A 184 -1.19 26.37 -8.09
C ASN A 184 -1.93 26.49 -6.75
N ASN A 185 -1.32 25.98 -5.69
CA ASN A 185 -1.81 26.18 -4.33
C ASN A 185 -1.58 27.65 -3.86
N GLN A 186 -1.96 27.95 -2.61
CA GLN A 186 -1.81 29.29 -2.04
C GLN A 186 -0.35 29.76 -1.94
N GLN A 187 0.60 28.85 -1.89
CA GLN A 187 2.04 29.11 -1.86
C GLN A 187 2.67 29.17 -3.28
N GLY A 188 1.87 29.03 -4.34
CA GLY A 188 2.33 29.02 -5.72
C GLY A 188 2.89 27.68 -6.20
N ALA A 189 2.85 26.63 -5.39
CA ALA A 189 3.31 25.31 -5.80
C ALA A 189 2.24 24.60 -6.66
N PRO A 190 2.66 23.95 -7.79
CA PRO A 190 1.72 23.30 -8.70
C PRO A 190 1.17 21.99 -8.13
N GLU A 191 -0.12 21.77 -8.28
CA GLU A 191 -0.84 20.58 -7.84
C GLU A 191 -1.73 20.03 -8.96
N LEU A 192 -1.80 18.68 -9.04
CA LEU A 192 -2.77 17.93 -9.82
C LEU A 192 -3.91 17.48 -8.91
N TYR A 193 -5.12 17.71 -9.34
CA TYR A 193 -6.32 17.20 -8.69
C TYR A 193 -6.96 16.15 -9.57
N ILE A 194 -7.36 15.03 -8.97
CA ILE A 194 -8.12 13.98 -9.65
C ILE A 194 -9.37 13.71 -8.82
N GLN A 195 -10.52 13.84 -9.46
CA GLN A 195 -11.83 13.59 -8.88
C GLN A 195 -12.40 12.29 -9.42
N ASN A 196 -12.97 11.48 -8.54
CA ASN A 196 -13.73 10.30 -8.89
C ASN A 196 -15.22 10.54 -8.60
N LYS A 197 -16.04 10.61 -9.64
CA LYS A 197 -17.51 10.73 -9.58
C LYS A 197 -18.21 9.37 -9.68
N GLY A 198 -17.44 8.28 -9.83
CA GLY A 198 -17.97 6.91 -9.85
C GLY A 198 -18.26 6.38 -8.46
N ALA A 199 -19.02 5.30 -8.40
CA ALA A 199 -19.41 4.64 -7.15
C ALA A 199 -18.35 3.64 -6.63
N LYS A 200 -17.23 3.49 -7.33
CA LYS A 200 -16.11 2.61 -6.94
C LYS A 200 -14.82 3.38 -6.91
N PHE A 201 -13.92 2.96 -6.00
CA PHE A 201 -12.56 3.50 -5.96
C PHE A 201 -11.79 3.19 -7.24
N SER A 202 -10.79 4.01 -7.52
CA SER A 202 -9.68 3.72 -8.43
C SER A 202 -8.38 3.64 -7.64
N ARG A 203 -7.47 2.77 -8.06
CA ARG A 203 -6.09 2.75 -7.58
C ARG A 203 -5.16 3.05 -8.74
N LEU A 204 -4.76 4.30 -8.84
CA LEU A 204 -3.84 4.73 -9.88
C LEU A 204 -2.40 4.34 -9.52
N SER A 205 -1.70 3.76 -10.47
CA SER A 205 -0.24 3.53 -10.40
C SER A 205 0.54 4.56 -11.24
N GLY A 206 -0.14 5.29 -12.12
CA GLY A 206 0.45 6.32 -12.97
C GLY A 206 -0.58 7.02 -13.82
N ILE A 207 -0.12 8.03 -14.56
CA ILE A 207 -0.90 8.70 -15.63
C ILE A 207 -0.08 8.72 -16.90
N GLN A 208 -0.78 8.79 -18.04
CA GLN A 208 -0.21 8.87 -19.38
C GLN A 208 -0.89 9.99 -20.17
N LEU A 209 -0.15 10.62 -21.11
CA LEU A 209 -0.71 11.63 -22.03
C LEU A 209 -1.52 10.99 -23.18
N SER A 210 -1.17 9.78 -23.54
CA SER A 210 -1.87 8.95 -24.51
C SER A 210 -1.78 7.47 -24.12
N PRO A 211 -2.65 6.58 -24.62
CA PRO A 211 -2.69 5.17 -24.22
C PRO A 211 -1.39 4.38 -24.34
N ASN A 212 -0.45 4.84 -25.18
CA ASN A 212 0.83 4.17 -25.43
C ASN A 212 2.05 5.02 -25.04
N SER A 213 1.85 6.13 -24.34
CA SER A 213 2.95 6.97 -23.87
C SER A 213 3.57 6.42 -22.58
N GLU A 214 4.77 6.86 -22.28
CA GLU A 214 5.39 6.61 -20.99
C GLU A 214 4.56 7.21 -19.86
N GLN A 215 4.62 6.58 -18.69
CA GLN A 215 3.96 7.10 -17.50
C GLN A 215 4.65 8.38 -17.03
N ILE A 216 3.85 9.34 -16.62
CA ILE A 216 4.34 10.57 -16.00
C ILE A 216 4.68 10.26 -14.54
N VAL A 217 5.89 10.58 -14.14
CA VAL A 217 6.33 10.53 -12.75
C VAL A 217 5.95 11.84 -12.06
N LEU A 218 5.28 11.74 -10.92
CA LEU A 218 4.92 12.89 -10.07
C LEU A 218 6.03 13.17 -9.06
N GLY A 219 7.19 13.64 -9.46
CA GLY A 219 8.24 14.00 -8.52
C GLY A 219 8.42 12.98 -7.37
N LYS A 220 8.19 13.41 -6.12
CA LYS A 220 8.26 12.56 -4.92
C LYS A 220 6.95 11.86 -4.58
N ALA A 221 5.82 12.29 -5.15
CA ALA A 221 4.51 11.72 -4.84
C ALA A 221 4.27 10.46 -5.66
N ALA A 222 3.75 9.42 -5.02
CA ALA A 222 3.19 8.26 -5.69
C ALA A 222 1.69 8.44 -5.83
N PHE A 223 1.12 7.99 -6.94
CA PHE A 223 -0.32 7.83 -7.03
C PHE A 223 -0.81 6.80 -6.01
N GLY A 224 -2.11 6.73 -5.85
CA GLY A 224 -2.72 5.84 -4.88
C GLY A 224 -4.21 5.67 -5.15
N TYR A 225 -4.95 5.58 -4.08
CA TYR A 225 -6.39 5.41 -4.14
C TYR A 225 -7.09 6.74 -4.32
N ILE A 226 -8.14 6.73 -5.15
CA ILE A 226 -9.13 7.79 -5.25
C ILE A 226 -10.48 7.13 -4.98
N LEU A 227 -11.00 7.32 -3.78
CA LEU A 227 -12.23 6.68 -3.33
C LEU A 227 -13.44 7.17 -4.15
N ALA A 228 -14.54 6.42 -4.05
CA ALA A 228 -15.80 6.82 -4.66
C ALA A 228 -16.23 8.22 -4.18
N ASN A 229 -16.66 9.06 -5.12
CA ASN A 229 -17.12 10.42 -4.84
C ASN A 229 -16.10 11.33 -4.12
N SER A 230 -14.82 11.08 -4.29
CA SER A 230 -13.73 11.80 -3.63
C SER A 230 -12.84 12.54 -4.63
N THR A 231 -12.06 13.47 -4.10
CA THR A 231 -11.01 14.18 -4.84
C THR A 231 -9.69 14.06 -4.08
N MET A 232 -8.63 13.73 -4.81
CA MET A 232 -7.27 13.70 -4.26
C MET A 232 -6.39 14.72 -4.97
N LYS A 233 -5.41 15.26 -4.25
CA LYS A 233 -4.40 16.15 -4.80
C LYS A 233 -3.01 15.54 -4.72
N PHE A 234 -2.20 15.89 -5.70
CA PHE A 234 -0.83 15.41 -5.85
C PHE A 234 0.09 16.59 -6.16
N GLU A 235 1.19 16.68 -5.46
CA GLU A 235 2.22 17.68 -5.77
C GLU A 235 2.84 17.40 -7.14
N LEU A 236 3.14 18.45 -7.89
CA LEU A 236 3.74 18.37 -9.22
C LEU A 236 5.06 19.12 -9.27
N ASP A 237 5.97 18.64 -10.09
CA ASP A 237 7.08 19.46 -10.58
C ASP A 237 6.57 20.48 -11.61
N GLN A 238 7.19 21.67 -11.67
CA GLN A 238 6.78 22.74 -12.59
C GLN A 238 6.80 22.31 -14.07
N SER A 239 7.73 21.45 -14.46
CA SER A 239 7.82 20.92 -15.82
C SER A 239 6.63 20.03 -16.16
N VAL A 240 6.19 19.19 -15.19
CA VAL A 240 5.00 18.33 -15.34
C VAL A 240 3.74 19.18 -15.40
N PHE A 241 3.61 20.18 -14.53
CA PHE A 241 2.49 21.12 -14.53
C PHE A 241 2.30 21.78 -15.90
N THR A 242 3.40 22.32 -16.49
CA THR A 242 3.35 22.96 -17.81
C THR A 242 2.89 22.00 -18.89
N ARG A 243 3.37 20.75 -18.88
CA ARG A 243 2.95 19.70 -19.82
C ARG A 243 1.46 19.35 -19.67
N LEU A 244 1.01 19.14 -18.42
CA LEU A 244 -0.38 18.78 -18.15
C LEU A 244 -1.33 19.93 -18.48
N ASN A 245 -0.93 21.18 -18.25
CA ASN A 245 -1.80 22.31 -18.51
C ASN A 245 -2.20 22.45 -19.99
N GLN A 246 -1.40 21.92 -20.91
CA GLN A 246 -1.66 21.89 -22.36
C GLN A 246 -2.57 20.73 -22.78
N GLN A 247 -2.91 19.81 -21.89
CA GLN A 247 -3.71 18.64 -22.21
C GLN A 247 -5.19 18.85 -21.86
N ASN A 248 -6.08 18.21 -22.64
CA ASN A 248 -7.51 18.16 -22.33
C ASN A 248 -7.92 16.76 -21.81
N THR A 249 -7.11 15.75 -22.11
CA THR A 249 -7.36 14.35 -21.74
C THR A 249 -6.08 13.75 -21.19
N LEU A 250 -6.20 12.97 -20.12
CA LEU A 250 -5.17 12.09 -19.57
C LEU A 250 -5.71 10.67 -19.46
N TYR A 251 -4.81 9.72 -19.31
CA TYR A 251 -5.15 8.32 -19.11
C TYR A 251 -4.57 7.86 -17.76
N GLY A 252 -5.46 7.50 -16.83
CA GLY A 252 -5.09 6.93 -15.54
C GLY A 252 -4.81 5.44 -15.68
N VAL A 253 -3.67 5.01 -15.18
CA VAL A 253 -3.31 3.59 -15.13
C VAL A 253 -3.90 2.99 -13.87
N ASP A 254 -5.09 2.39 -13.98
CA ASP A 254 -5.85 1.81 -12.87
C ASP A 254 -5.46 0.37 -12.59
N THR A 255 -5.21 0.07 -11.34
CA THR A 255 -4.85 -1.27 -10.83
C THR A 255 -5.82 -1.77 -9.76
N SER A 256 -7.03 -1.21 -9.69
CA SER A 256 -8.07 -1.61 -8.74
C SER A 256 -8.74 -2.94 -9.09
N GLY A 257 -8.74 -3.31 -10.38
CA GLY A 257 -9.32 -4.54 -10.89
C GLY A 257 -8.36 -5.74 -10.90
N ALA A 258 -8.83 -6.87 -11.43
CA ALA A 258 -8.02 -8.07 -11.62
C ALA A 258 -6.90 -7.89 -12.67
N LYS A 259 -7.06 -6.92 -13.56
CA LYS A 259 -6.08 -6.52 -14.59
C LYS A 259 -5.90 -5.02 -14.53
N GLN A 260 -4.73 -4.58 -14.97
CA GLN A 260 -4.49 -3.17 -15.20
C GLN A 260 -5.38 -2.67 -16.35
N ASP A 261 -5.98 -1.51 -16.16
CA ASP A 261 -6.84 -0.85 -17.15
C ASP A 261 -6.43 0.61 -17.34
N LEU A 262 -6.82 1.21 -18.47
CA LEU A 262 -6.61 2.62 -18.74
C LEU A 262 -7.94 3.35 -18.65
N ILE A 263 -8.03 4.30 -17.72
CA ILE A 263 -9.21 5.15 -17.55
C ILE A 263 -8.94 6.50 -18.24
N GLU A 264 -9.73 6.81 -19.26
CA GLU A 264 -9.74 8.14 -19.86
C GLU A 264 -10.30 9.16 -18.86
N MET A 265 -9.52 10.21 -18.60
CA MET A 265 -9.85 11.30 -17.69
C MET A 265 -9.91 12.61 -18.47
N LYS A 266 -11.04 13.29 -18.43
CA LYS A 266 -11.22 14.61 -19.07
C LYS A 266 -10.85 15.74 -18.12
N LYS A 267 -10.26 16.79 -18.68
CA LYS A 267 -9.95 18.00 -17.92
C LYS A 267 -11.25 18.71 -17.56
N GLU A 268 -11.40 19.04 -16.28
CA GLU A 268 -12.44 19.95 -15.82
C GLU A 268 -11.85 21.33 -15.55
N GLY A 269 -12.68 22.38 -15.72
CA GLY A 269 -12.29 23.72 -15.29
C GLY A 269 -12.16 23.71 -13.77
N GLY A 270 -10.97 23.97 -13.26
CA GLY A 270 -10.73 24.11 -11.80
C GLY A 270 -11.64 25.21 -11.25
N GLN A 271 -12.49 24.84 -10.30
CA GLN A 271 -13.27 25.78 -9.51
C GLN A 271 -12.40 26.45 -8.45
#